data_13d5173d9c182899dbb7afbac5826c2a
#
_entry.id   13d5173d9c182899dbb7afbac5826c2a
#
_cell.length_a   1.000
_cell.length_b   1.000
_cell.length_c   1.000
_cell.angle_alpha   90.00
_cell.angle_beta   90.00
_cell.angle_gamma   90.00
#
_symmetry.space_group_name_H-M   'P 1'
#
loop_
_entity.id
_entity.type
_entity.pdbx_description
1 polymer ?
#
loop_
_entity_poly.entity_id
_entity_poly.type
_entity_poly.pdbx_seq_one_letter_code
_entity_poly.pdbx_strand_id
1 'polypeptide(L)'
;MGFVNAIPVFIASDPEWARKFRDAGVPIVGDDIKSQVGSTIVHRILTRLFEDRGVALDETYQLNFGGNMDFKNMLERQRLESKKISKTQAVTSQLEDNVLDADDVHVGPSDHVPWLKDRKWAYIRMEGRNFGDVPLNLELKLEVWDSPNSAGVIIDAVRCAKLGLDRGIGGPLLGPSAYFMKSPPVQYHDDVAHTLVEEFAAGVAQDSWPAD
;
A
#
# COMPACT_ATOMS: atom_id res chain seq x y z
N MET A 1 -7.72 -19.80 -13.40
CA MET A 1 -7.53 -19.48 -11.95
C MET A 1 -6.89 -18.12 -11.87
N GLY A 2 -7.34 -17.21 -10.98
CA GLY A 2 -6.66 -15.94 -10.68
C GLY A 2 -6.00 -16.02 -9.29
N PHE A 3 -5.03 -15.18 -9.01
CA PHE A 3 -4.31 -15.16 -7.75
C PHE A 3 -4.33 -13.75 -7.13
N VAL A 4 -4.54 -13.66 -5.81
CA VAL A 4 -4.44 -12.40 -5.05
C VAL A 4 -3.48 -12.61 -3.90
N ASN A 5 -2.38 -11.86 -3.89
CA ASN A 5 -1.38 -11.90 -2.83
C ASN A 5 -1.58 -10.75 -1.83
N ALA A 6 -2.27 -11.05 -0.73
CA ALA A 6 -2.57 -10.06 0.30
C ALA A 6 -1.49 -9.92 1.37
N ILE A 7 -0.47 -10.80 1.38
CA ILE A 7 0.60 -10.80 2.37
C ILE A 7 1.87 -10.11 1.85
N PRO A 8 2.76 -9.64 2.74
CA PRO A 8 3.97 -8.89 2.37
C PRO A 8 5.11 -9.82 1.90
N VAL A 9 4.81 -10.71 0.96
CA VAL A 9 5.77 -11.53 0.23
C VAL A 9 5.74 -11.06 -1.22
N PHE A 10 6.86 -10.68 -1.77
CA PHE A 10 6.95 -10.13 -3.12
C PHE A 10 6.79 -11.24 -4.16
N ILE A 11 5.62 -11.29 -4.80
CA ILE A 11 5.26 -12.25 -5.86
C ILE A 11 4.88 -11.49 -7.13
N ALA A 12 3.88 -10.62 -7.05
CA ALA A 12 3.44 -9.84 -8.22
C ALA A 12 4.51 -8.81 -8.64
N SER A 13 5.25 -8.27 -7.67
CA SER A 13 6.34 -7.31 -7.88
C SER A 13 7.70 -7.94 -8.22
N ASP A 14 7.83 -9.27 -8.10
CA ASP A 14 9.03 -9.99 -8.51
C ASP A 14 8.98 -10.32 -10.01
N PRO A 15 9.97 -9.88 -10.83
CA PRO A 15 9.93 -10.06 -12.29
C PRO A 15 9.92 -11.53 -12.74
N GLU A 16 10.55 -12.44 -11.99
CA GLU A 16 10.56 -13.86 -12.34
C GLU A 16 9.17 -14.49 -12.13
N TRP A 17 8.54 -14.19 -10.98
CA TRP A 17 7.19 -14.64 -10.71
C TRP A 17 6.18 -13.98 -11.65
N ALA A 18 6.29 -12.68 -11.90
CA ALA A 18 5.43 -11.96 -12.84
C ALA A 18 5.42 -12.63 -14.21
N ARG A 19 6.60 -13.01 -14.73
CA ARG A 19 6.75 -13.74 -15.98
C ARG A 19 6.07 -15.11 -15.93
N LYS A 20 6.27 -15.90 -14.86
CA LYS A 20 5.62 -17.21 -14.69
C LYS A 20 4.10 -17.12 -14.73
N PHE A 21 3.52 -16.10 -14.06
CA PHE A 21 2.09 -15.84 -14.08
C PHE A 21 1.60 -15.44 -15.48
N ARG A 22 2.35 -14.57 -16.17
CA ARG A 22 2.04 -14.19 -17.55
C ARG A 22 2.05 -15.38 -18.50
N ASP A 23 3.11 -16.18 -18.47
CA ASP A 23 3.29 -17.32 -19.37
C ASP A 23 2.25 -18.43 -19.10
N ALA A 24 1.76 -18.54 -17.88
CA ALA A 24 0.69 -19.44 -17.49
C ALA A 24 -0.72 -18.89 -17.82
N GLY A 25 -0.84 -17.65 -18.29
CA GLY A 25 -2.14 -17.00 -18.53
C GLY A 25 -2.95 -16.78 -17.24
N VAL A 26 -2.28 -16.62 -16.10
CA VAL A 26 -2.91 -16.45 -14.79
C VAL A 26 -2.75 -15.00 -14.31
N PRO A 27 -3.86 -14.26 -14.14
CA PRO A 27 -3.78 -12.91 -13.56
C PRO A 27 -3.40 -12.96 -12.08
N ILE A 28 -2.57 -12.00 -11.64
CA ILE A 28 -2.20 -11.78 -10.25
C ILE A 28 -2.40 -10.33 -9.83
N VAL A 29 -2.98 -10.13 -8.64
CA VAL A 29 -3.05 -8.84 -7.95
C VAL A 29 -2.22 -8.94 -6.65
N GLY A 30 -1.21 -8.13 -6.46
CA GLY A 30 -0.27 -8.18 -5.31
C GLY A 30 0.63 -6.94 -5.29
N ASP A 31 1.38 -6.69 -4.24
CA ASP A 31 1.56 -7.48 -3.02
C ASP A 31 1.25 -6.62 -1.78
N ASP A 32 0.93 -7.25 -0.64
CA ASP A 32 0.63 -6.61 0.65
C ASP A 32 -0.58 -5.66 0.59
N ILE A 33 -1.75 -6.15 0.99
CA ILE A 33 -3.02 -5.43 0.87
C ILE A 33 -3.05 -4.11 1.64
N LYS A 34 -3.61 -3.07 1.02
CA LYS A 34 -4.07 -1.85 1.69
C LYS A 34 -5.44 -2.10 2.32
N SER A 35 -5.73 -1.44 3.45
CA SER A 35 -7.10 -1.36 3.97
C SER A 35 -7.90 -0.30 3.22
N GLN A 36 -9.21 -0.31 3.31
CA GLN A 36 -10.08 0.67 2.65
C GLN A 36 -9.79 2.11 3.15
N VAL A 37 -9.80 2.30 4.47
CA VAL A 37 -9.28 3.50 5.14
C VAL A 37 -8.35 3.05 6.25
N GLY A 38 -7.08 2.93 5.95
CA GLY A 38 -6.07 2.47 6.91
C GLY A 38 -4.94 3.48 7.08
N SER A 39 -4.04 3.19 8.01
CA SER A 39 -2.92 4.07 8.31
C SER A 39 -2.06 4.39 7.09
N THR A 40 -1.81 3.41 6.22
CA THR A 40 -1.04 3.63 4.99
C THR A 40 -1.73 4.61 4.05
N ILE A 41 -3.03 4.45 3.80
CA ILE A 41 -3.80 5.35 2.92
C ILE A 41 -3.83 6.76 3.50
N VAL A 42 -4.12 6.89 4.79
CA VAL A 42 -4.17 8.20 5.45
C VAL A 42 -2.80 8.89 5.41
N HIS A 43 -1.73 8.16 5.69
CA HIS A 43 -0.37 8.71 5.65
C HIS A 43 0.02 9.15 4.23
N ARG A 44 -0.28 8.34 3.20
CA ARG A 44 -0.06 8.70 1.79
C ARG A 44 -0.78 9.99 1.40
N ILE A 45 -2.07 10.11 1.75
CA ILE A 45 -2.87 11.31 1.44
C ILE A 45 -2.30 12.55 2.15
N LEU A 46 -1.88 12.41 3.40
CA LEU A 46 -1.28 13.52 4.15
C LEU A 46 0.09 13.91 3.57
N THR A 47 0.90 12.94 3.16
CA THR A 47 2.18 13.19 2.49
C THR A 47 1.95 13.93 1.17
N ARG A 48 0.99 13.47 0.37
CA ARG A 48 0.60 14.16 -0.88
C ARG A 48 0.06 15.57 -0.62
N LEU A 49 -0.69 15.78 0.46
CA LEU A 49 -1.18 17.10 0.84
C LEU A 49 -0.01 18.07 1.11
N PHE A 50 1.06 17.63 1.78
CA PHE A 50 2.25 18.44 2.00
C PHE A 50 2.89 18.84 0.66
N GLU A 51 3.10 17.86 -0.23
CA GLU A 51 3.64 18.07 -1.57
C GLU A 51 2.78 19.06 -2.38
N ASP A 52 1.48 18.80 -2.53
CA ASP A 52 0.55 19.63 -3.30
C ASP A 52 0.41 21.06 -2.77
N ARG A 53 0.74 21.28 -1.51
CA ARG A 53 0.68 22.59 -0.86
C ARG A 53 2.04 23.29 -0.75
N GLY A 54 3.10 22.67 -1.28
CA GLY A 54 4.46 23.20 -1.23
C GLY A 54 5.02 23.31 0.19
N VAL A 55 4.61 22.40 1.08
CA VAL A 55 5.16 22.25 2.43
C VAL A 55 6.28 21.23 2.37
N ALA A 56 7.49 21.63 2.74
CA ALA A 56 8.59 20.69 2.86
C ALA A 56 8.33 19.73 4.03
N LEU A 57 8.29 18.43 3.75
CA LEU A 57 8.24 17.39 4.78
C LEU A 57 9.68 17.07 5.20
N ASP A 58 9.99 17.24 6.47
CA ASP A 58 11.34 16.99 6.99
C ASP A 58 11.44 15.61 7.62
N GLU A 59 10.47 15.25 8.48
CA GLU A 59 10.46 13.99 9.20
C GLU A 59 9.03 13.44 9.32
N THR A 60 8.88 12.12 9.33
CA THR A 60 7.58 11.50 9.57
C THR A 60 7.70 10.14 10.22
N TYR A 61 6.75 9.82 11.10
CA TYR A 61 6.61 8.46 11.59
C TYR A 61 5.16 7.99 11.62
N GLN A 62 4.99 6.67 11.52
CA GLN A 62 3.74 5.97 11.73
C GLN A 62 3.97 4.81 12.70
N LEU A 63 3.37 4.88 13.86
CA LEU A 63 3.38 3.81 14.85
C LEU A 63 2.04 3.10 14.82
N ASN A 64 2.07 1.76 14.84
CA ASN A 64 0.86 0.96 14.79
C ASN A 64 0.88 -0.07 15.93
N PHE A 65 -0.26 -0.27 16.56
CA PHE A 65 -0.48 -1.39 17.46
C PHE A 65 -1.89 -1.95 17.29
N GLY A 66 -2.05 -3.22 17.59
CA GLY A 66 -3.32 -3.91 17.41
C GLY A 66 -3.37 -5.22 18.18
N GLY A 67 -4.52 -5.88 18.20
CA GLY A 67 -4.72 -7.08 18.98
C GLY A 67 -4.91 -8.37 18.18
N ASN A 68 -4.89 -8.31 16.85
CA ASN A 68 -5.05 -9.48 16.00
C ASN A 68 -3.73 -10.25 15.80
N MET A 69 -3.84 -11.43 15.16
CA MET A 69 -2.69 -12.32 14.97
C MET A 69 -1.64 -11.76 14.01
N ASP A 70 -2.00 -10.84 13.10
CA ASP A 70 -1.03 -10.21 12.23
C ASP A 70 -0.04 -9.34 13.03
N PHE A 71 -0.54 -8.59 14.02
CA PHE A 71 0.34 -7.84 14.94
C PHE A 71 1.23 -8.74 15.77
N LYS A 72 0.72 -9.87 16.26
CA LYS A 72 1.53 -10.86 16.98
C LYS A 72 2.63 -11.44 16.10
N ASN A 73 2.30 -11.81 14.87
CA ASN A 73 3.25 -12.37 13.92
C ASN A 73 4.31 -11.34 13.47
N MET A 74 3.95 -10.06 13.45
CA MET A 74 4.89 -8.99 13.10
C MET A 74 5.96 -8.71 14.15
N LEU A 75 5.79 -9.17 15.38
CA LEU A 75 6.81 -9.07 16.43
C LEU A 75 8.00 -10.03 16.18
N GLU A 76 7.85 -11.03 15.32
CA GLU A 76 8.96 -11.90 14.93
C GLU A 76 9.88 -11.19 13.94
N ARG A 77 11.15 -11.01 14.33
CA ARG A 77 12.16 -10.18 13.63
C ARG A 77 12.30 -10.45 12.14
N GLN A 78 12.23 -11.70 11.70
CA GLN A 78 12.40 -12.08 10.28
C GLN A 78 11.27 -11.59 9.37
N ARG A 79 10.09 -11.29 9.93
CA ARG A 79 8.93 -10.80 9.18
C ARG A 79 8.82 -9.28 9.17
N LEU A 80 9.61 -8.59 10.00
CA LEU A 80 9.60 -7.13 10.14
C LEU A 80 10.22 -6.41 8.94
N GLU A 81 11.28 -6.96 8.34
CA GLU A 81 12.05 -6.27 7.31
C GLU A 81 11.24 -6.01 6.04
N SER A 82 10.61 -7.03 5.47
CA SER A 82 9.80 -6.86 4.25
C SER A 82 8.60 -5.94 4.46
N LYS A 83 7.92 -6.04 5.61
CA LYS A 83 6.81 -5.14 5.96
C LYS A 83 7.25 -3.70 6.20
N LYS A 84 8.44 -3.47 6.76
CA LYS A 84 9.00 -2.13 6.94
C LYS A 84 9.28 -1.48 5.58
N ILE A 85 9.94 -2.20 4.69
CA ILE A 85 10.24 -1.74 3.31
C ILE A 85 8.95 -1.38 2.57
N SER A 86 7.99 -2.30 2.53
CA SER A 86 6.71 -2.11 1.83
C SER A 86 5.95 -0.87 2.31
N LYS A 87 5.84 -0.68 3.63
CA LYS A 87 5.11 0.45 4.20
C LYS A 87 5.83 1.79 3.99
N THR A 88 7.13 1.82 4.15
CA THR A 88 7.94 3.03 3.95
C THR A 88 7.86 3.47 2.49
N GLN A 89 8.08 2.57 1.54
CA GLN A 89 7.95 2.85 0.11
C GLN A 89 6.54 3.33 -0.28
N ALA A 90 5.51 2.74 0.32
CA ALA A 90 4.14 3.18 0.06
C ALA A 90 3.91 4.65 0.42
N VAL A 91 4.53 5.16 1.48
CA VAL A 91 4.41 6.56 1.91
C VAL A 91 5.32 7.46 1.08
N THR A 92 6.61 7.15 0.98
CA THR A 92 7.60 8.00 0.29
C THR A 92 7.35 8.12 -1.21
N SER A 93 6.67 7.15 -1.83
CA SER A 93 6.27 7.22 -3.25
C SER A 93 5.29 8.35 -3.58
N GLN A 94 4.79 9.09 -2.60
CA GLN A 94 3.93 10.26 -2.80
C GLN A 94 4.71 11.58 -2.91
N LEU A 95 6.04 11.53 -2.67
CA LEU A 95 6.93 12.69 -2.78
C LEU A 95 7.61 12.67 -4.16
N GLU A 96 7.55 13.79 -4.86
CA GLU A 96 8.19 13.97 -6.18
C GLU A 96 9.53 14.73 -6.03
N ASP A 97 9.50 15.86 -5.33
CA ASP A 97 10.63 16.78 -5.21
C ASP A 97 11.39 16.67 -3.89
N ASN A 98 10.75 16.17 -2.84
CA ASN A 98 11.31 16.08 -1.50
C ASN A 98 11.63 14.65 -1.11
N VAL A 99 12.83 14.18 -1.43
CA VAL A 99 13.28 12.82 -1.07
C VAL A 99 13.73 12.83 0.39
N LEU A 100 12.99 12.13 1.24
CA LEU A 100 13.37 11.92 2.64
C LEU A 100 14.47 10.86 2.77
N ASP A 101 15.43 11.11 3.63
CA ASP A 101 16.42 10.12 4.02
C ASP A 101 15.76 8.95 4.79
N ALA A 102 16.39 7.80 4.78
CA ALA A 102 15.83 6.60 5.42
C ALA A 102 15.67 6.74 6.93
N ASP A 103 16.45 7.61 7.56
CA ASP A 103 16.39 7.88 9.00
C ASP A 103 15.28 8.87 9.36
N ASP A 104 14.79 9.65 8.40
CA ASP A 104 13.73 10.64 8.60
C ASP A 104 12.33 10.03 8.46
N VAL A 105 12.24 8.75 8.07
CA VAL A 105 10.98 8.04 7.88
C VAL A 105 10.93 6.77 8.71
N HIS A 106 9.99 6.71 9.65
CA HIS A 106 9.75 5.48 10.40
C HIS A 106 8.31 4.99 10.22
N VAL A 107 8.13 3.86 9.54
CA VAL A 107 6.83 3.20 9.39
C VAL A 107 6.94 1.74 9.82
N GLY A 108 6.26 1.39 10.88
CA GLY A 108 6.33 0.02 11.39
C GLY A 108 5.22 -0.39 12.31
N PRO A 109 5.10 -1.70 12.58
CA PRO A 109 4.36 -2.19 13.72
C PRO A 109 5.12 -1.78 14.99
N SER A 110 4.39 -1.37 16.01
CA SER A 110 4.98 -0.97 17.28
C SER A 110 4.77 -2.02 18.35
N ASP A 111 3.56 -2.59 18.46
CA ASP A 111 3.26 -3.54 19.52
C ASP A 111 1.99 -4.37 19.26
N HIS A 112 1.83 -5.45 20.06
CA HIS A 112 0.67 -6.31 20.11
C HIS A 112 -0.01 -6.23 21.47
N VAL A 113 -1.28 -5.80 21.48
CA VAL A 113 -2.11 -5.66 22.67
C VAL A 113 -3.33 -6.61 22.55
N PRO A 114 -3.28 -7.81 23.12
CA PRO A 114 -4.28 -8.88 22.86
C PRO A 114 -5.73 -8.49 23.12
N TRP A 115 -5.99 -7.69 24.14
CA TRP A 115 -7.36 -7.29 24.49
C TRP A 115 -8.00 -6.31 23.49
N LEU A 116 -7.24 -5.71 22.58
CA LEU A 116 -7.77 -4.94 21.46
C LEU A 116 -8.48 -5.83 20.45
N LYS A 117 -8.21 -7.13 20.40
CA LYS A 117 -8.78 -8.08 19.44
C LYS A 117 -8.48 -7.63 18.01
N ASP A 118 -9.49 -7.37 17.20
CA ASP A 118 -9.34 -6.93 15.82
C ASP A 118 -9.18 -5.41 15.65
N ARG A 119 -9.18 -4.65 16.74
CA ARG A 119 -8.93 -3.20 16.69
C ARG A 119 -7.46 -2.91 16.49
N LYS A 120 -7.23 -1.90 15.65
CA LYS A 120 -5.90 -1.37 15.31
C LYS A 120 -5.89 0.12 15.51
N TRP A 121 -4.82 0.59 16.11
CA TRP A 121 -4.52 2.00 16.27
C TRP A 121 -3.31 2.38 15.43
N ALA A 122 -3.35 3.58 14.88
CA ALA A 122 -2.20 4.21 14.25
C ALA A 122 -2.00 5.63 14.78
N TYR A 123 -0.77 5.96 15.04
CA TYR A 123 -0.31 7.34 15.28
C TYR A 123 0.56 7.76 14.13
N ILE A 124 0.21 8.88 13.50
CA ILE A 124 0.99 9.47 12.41
C ILE A 124 1.41 10.84 12.89
N ARG A 125 2.72 11.13 12.80
CA ARG A 125 3.27 12.46 12.99
C ARG A 125 4.04 12.85 11.75
N MET A 126 3.89 14.10 11.34
CA MET A 126 4.59 14.70 10.23
C MET A 126 5.13 16.04 10.70
N GLU A 127 6.40 16.25 10.49
CA GLU A 127 7.10 17.50 10.79
C GLU A 127 7.62 18.09 9.49
N GLY A 128 7.39 19.36 9.30
CA GLY A 128 7.76 20.03 8.07
C GLY A 128 7.85 21.54 8.21
N ARG A 129 8.13 22.19 7.10
CA ARG A 129 8.30 23.65 7.02
C ARG A 129 7.43 24.21 5.92
N ASN A 130 6.73 25.25 6.27
CA ASN A 130 5.90 26.00 5.38
C ASN A 130 6.62 27.32 4.94
N PHE A 131 5.94 28.25 4.32
CA PHE A 131 6.53 29.52 3.85
C PHE A 131 7.33 30.24 4.94
N GLY A 132 8.55 30.66 4.59
CA GLY A 132 9.48 31.31 5.50
C GLY A 132 10.14 30.39 6.52
N ASP A 133 10.22 29.09 6.22
CA ASP A 133 10.77 28.03 7.08
C ASP A 133 10.07 27.91 8.45
N VAL A 134 8.81 28.34 8.51
CA VAL A 134 8.02 28.24 9.73
C VAL A 134 7.61 26.78 9.95
N PRO A 135 7.92 26.18 11.14
CA PRO A 135 7.54 24.80 11.43
C PRO A 135 6.05 24.55 11.31
N LEU A 136 5.69 23.42 10.71
CA LEU A 136 4.33 22.89 10.60
C LEU A 136 4.34 21.45 11.05
N ASN A 137 3.61 21.15 12.12
CA ASN A 137 3.50 19.80 12.66
C ASN A 137 2.07 19.31 12.55
N LEU A 138 1.90 18.06 12.12
CA LEU A 138 0.61 17.39 12.06
C LEU A 138 0.66 16.11 12.87
N GLU A 139 -0.34 15.91 13.71
CA GLU A 139 -0.55 14.65 14.42
C GLU A 139 -1.94 14.10 14.10
N LEU A 140 -1.99 12.81 13.84
CA LEU A 140 -3.23 12.09 13.60
C LEU A 140 -3.26 10.77 14.36
N LYS A 141 -4.39 10.48 14.96
CA LYS A 141 -4.70 9.22 15.62
C LYS A 141 -5.89 8.56 14.93
N LEU A 142 -5.71 7.33 14.48
CA LEU A 142 -6.71 6.55 13.77
C LEU A 142 -6.98 5.25 14.53
N GLU A 143 -8.26 4.91 14.73
CA GLU A 143 -8.70 3.58 15.17
C GLU A 143 -9.58 2.95 14.11
N VAL A 144 -9.33 1.67 13.79
CA VAL A 144 -10.11 0.89 12.85
C VAL A 144 -10.30 -0.55 13.34
N TRP A 145 -11.36 -1.21 12.85
CA TRP A 145 -11.47 -2.66 12.88
C TRP A 145 -10.77 -3.21 11.64
N ASP A 146 -9.65 -3.89 11.83
CA ASP A 146 -8.67 -4.21 10.77
C ASP A 146 -9.24 -5.16 9.71
N SER A 147 -9.86 -6.26 10.14
CA SER A 147 -10.38 -7.28 9.23
C SER A 147 -11.52 -6.79 8.33
N PRO A 148 -12.60 -6.16 8.85
CA PRO A 148 -13.65 -5.61 8.00
C PRO A 148 -13.14 -4.51 7.06
N ASN A 149 -12.17 -3.71 7.51
CA ASN A 149 -11.58 -2.63 6.75
C ASN A 149 -10.74 -3.13 5.55
N SER A 150 -10.27 -4.37 5.60
CA SER A 150 -9.54 -5.01 4.49
C SER A 150 -10.44 -5.89 3.62
N ALA A 151 -11.55 -6.38 4.15
CA ALA A 151 -12.42 -7.37 3.48
C ALA A 151 -12.98 -6.83 2.15
N GLY A 152 -13.45 -5.57 2.11
CA GLY A 152 -13.95 -4.94 0.88
C GLY A 152 -12.89 -4.86 -0.20
N VAL A 153 -11.68 -4.48 0.17
CA VAL A 153 -10.55 -4.38 -0.77
C VAL A 153 -10.16 -5.75 -1.33
N ILE A 154 -10.16 -6.81 -0.50
CA ILE A 154 -9.94 -8.19 -0.97
C ILE A 154 -11.00 -8.62 -1.98
N ILE A 155 -12.28 -8.31 -1.72
CA ILE A 155 -13.37 -8.64 -2.64
C ILE A 155 -13.15 -7.97 -3.99
N ASP A 156 -12.77 -6.70 -4.03
CA ASP A 156 -12.53 -5.97 -5.27
C ASP A 156 -11.27 -6.47 -5.98
N ALA A 157 -10.20 -6.80 -5.26
CA ALA A 157 -9.03 -7.43 -5.84
C ALA A 157 -9.36 -8.79 -6.50
N VAL A 158 -10.19 -9.61 -5.84
CA VAL A 158 -10.66 -10.90 -6.40
C VAL A 158 -11.54 -10.68 -7.63
N ARG A 159 -12.42 -9.67 -7.62
CA ARG A 159 -13.24 -9.30 -8.78
C ARG A 159 -12.38 -8.88 -9.97
N CYS A 160 -11.34 -8.06 -9.74
CA CYS A 160 -10.38 -7.67 -10.77
C CYS A 160 -9.61 -8.88 -11.31
N ALA A 161 -9.12 -9.76 -10.44
CA ALA A 161 -8.46 -11.00 -10.87
C ALA A 161 -9.41 -11.88 -11.73
N LYS A 162 -10.71 -11.95 -11.39
CA LYS A 162 -11.71 -12.66 -12.19
C LYS A 162 -11.93 -11.99 -13.55
N LEU A 163 -12.03 -10.66 -13.59
CA LEU A 163 -12.14 -9.93 -14.86
C LEU A 163 -10.91 -10.14 -15.74
N GLY A 164 -9.70 -10.09 -15.16
CA GLY A 164 -8.47 -10.39 -15.89
C GLY A 164 -8.48 -11.80 -16.51
N LEU A 165 -8.91 -12.79 -15.72
CA LEU A 165 -9.05 -14.16 -16.19
C LEU A 165 -10.05 -14.28 -17.35
N ASP A 166 -11.24 -13.66 -17.23
CA ASP A 166 -12.27 -13.69 -18.26
C ASP A 166 -11.84 -13.02 -19.57
N ARG A 167 -10.93 -12.06 -19.48
CA ARG A 167 -10.34 -11.35 -20.62
C ARG A 167 -9.06 -12.00 -21.17
N GLY A 168 -8.62 -13.13 -20.59
CA GLY A 168 -7.40 -13.82 -20.99
C GLY A 168 -6.11 -13.08 -20.67
N ILE A 169 -6.13 -12.15 -19.70
CA ILE A 169 -4.95 -11.40 -19.25
C ILE A 169 -4.17 -12.27 -18.26
N GLY A 170 -2.87 -12.50 -18.52
CA GLY A 170 -1.95 -13.17 -17.63
C GLY A 170 -0.92 -12.22 -17.05
N GLY A 171 -0.39 -12.57 -15.86
CA GLY A 171 0.59 -11.74 -15.16
C GLY A 171 -0.02 -10.69 -14.23
N PRO A 172 0.80 -9.76 -13.71
CA PRO A 172 0.35 -8.72 -12.81
C PRO A 172 -0.64 -7.76 -13.46
N LEU A 173 -1.76 -7.52 -12.77
CA LEU A 173 -2.71 -6.46 -13.13
C LEU A 173 -2.25 -5.16 -12.48
N LEU A 174 -1.72 -4.23 -13.28
CA LEU A 174 -0.99 -3.06 -12.78
C LEU A 174 -1.90 -2.07 -12.03
N GLY A 175 -2.99 -1.63 -12.62
CA GLY A 175 -3.95 -0.71 -12.00
C GLY A 175 -4.55 -1.28 -10.71
N PRO A 176 -5.16 -2.49 -10.73
CA PRO A 176 -5.65 -3.15 -9.54
C PRO A 176 -4.58 -3.35 -8.45
N SER A 177 -3.37 -3.77 -8.82
CA SER A 177 -2.27 -3.92 -7.86
C SER A 177 -1.87 -2.58 -7.24
N ALA A 178 -1.71 -1.53 -8.04
CA ALA A 178 -1.32 -0.21 -7.56
C ALA A 178 -2.37 0.39 -6.60
N TYR A 179 -3.65 0.20 -6.89
CA TYR A 179 -4.72 0.74 -6.06
C TYR A 179 -4.93 -0.06 -4.78
N PHE A 180 -4.93 -1.39 -4.86
CA PHE A 180 -5.28 -2.25 -3.71
C PHE A 180 -4.09 -2.67 -2.84
N MET A 181 -2.84 -2.59 -3.34
CA MET A 181 -1.68 -3.18 -2.68
C MET A 181 -0.63 -2.12 -2.31
N LYS A 182 0.14 -2.38 -1.24
CA LYS A 182 1.20 -1.49 -0.76
C LYS A 182 2.48 -1.60 -1.55
N SER A 183 2.77 -2.81 -2.06
CA SER A 183 3.96 -3.12 -2.87
C SER A 183 3.55 -3.67 -4.24
N PRO A 184 2.88 -2.86 -5.08
CA PRO A 184 2.52 -3.29 -6.43
C PRO A 184 3.76 -3.37 -7.33
N PRO A 185 3.68 -4.06 -8.48
CA PRO A 185 4.74 -4.08 -9.48
C PRO A 185 5.18 -2.68 -9.95
N VAL A 186 4.22 -1.76 -10.04
CA VAL A 186 4.46 -0.35 -10.36
C VAL A 186 3.71 0.51 -9.35
N GLN A 187 4.42 1.44 -8.71
CA GLN A 187 3.80 2.44 -7.82
C GLN A 187 3.27 3.60 -8.65
N TYR A 188 2.03 4.00 -8.36
CA TYR A 188 1.39 5.20 -8.89
C TYR A 188 0.87 6.07 -7.74
N HIS A 189 0.65 7.35 -8.03
CA HIS A 189 -0.16 8.19 -7.14
C HIS A 189 -1.58 7.61 -7.02
N ASP A 190 -2.24 7.82 -5.89
CA ASP A 190 -3.50 7.15 -5.60
C ASP A 190 -4.65 7.57 -6.54
N ASP A 191 -4.65 8.79 -7.05
CA ASP A 191 -5.58 9.28 -8.07
C ASP A 191 -5.39 8.60 -9.43
N VAL A 192 -4.13 8.43 -9.84
CA VAL A 192 -3.78 7.69 -11.06
C VAL A 192 -4.15 6.22 -10.91
N ALA A 193 -3.80 5.60 -9.79
CA ALA A 193 -4.14 4.20 -9.52
C ALA A 193 -5.67 3.98 -9.49
N HIS A 194 -6.43 4.93 -8.93
CA HIS A 194 -7.89 4.89 -8.95
C HIS A 194 -8.43 4.93 -10.38
N THR A 195 -7.95 5.86 -11.20
CA THR A 195 -8.34 5.96 -12.61
C THR A 195 -8.05 4.65 -13.36
N LEU A 196 -6.84 4.09 -13.20
CA LEU A 196 -6.45 2.85 -13.85
C LEU A 196 -7.33 1.65 -13.47
N VAL A 197 -7.75 1.54 -12.21
CA VAL A 197 -8.64 0.45 -11.78
C VAL A 197 -10.05 0.61 -12.33
N GLU A 198 -10.56 1.84 -12.40
CA GLU A 198 -11.87 2.13 -13.02
C GLU A 198 -11.86 1.81 -14.52
N GLU A 199 -10.82 2.24 -15.25
CA GLU A 199 -10.64 1.93 -16.67
C GLU A 199 -10.49 0.43 -16.90
N PHE A 200 -9.73 -0.27 -16.05
CA PHE A 200 -9.64 -1.72 -16.08
C PHE A 200 -11.00 -2.36 -15.85
N ALA A 201 -11.77 -1.94 -14.83
CA ALA A 201 -13.09 -2.47 -14.56
C ALA A 201 -14.05 -2.26 -15.73
N ALA A 202 -14.03 -1.08 -16.34
CA ALA A 202 -14.83 -0.72 -17.52
C ALA A 202 -14.41 -1.44 -18.81
N GLY A 203 -13.22 -2.05 -18.85
CA GLY A 203 -12.68 -2.68 -20.06
C GLY A 203 -12.14 -1.71 -21.10
N VAL A 204 -11.84 -0.48 -20.71
CA VAL A 204 -11.30 0.58 -21.59
C VAL A 204 -9.80 0.42 -21.80
N ALA A 205 -9.06 -0.03 -20.78
CA ALA A 205 -7.63 -0.29 -20.85
C ALA A 205 -7.33 -1.79 -20.70
N GLN A 206 -6.39 -2.29 -21.51
CA GLN A 206 -5.75 -3.58 -21.23
C GLN A 206 -4.56 -3.31 -20.32
N ASP A 207 -4.70 -3.73 -19.07
CA ASP A 207 -3.68 -3.61 -18.05
C ASP A 207 -2.71 -4.79 -18.19
N SER A 208 -1.67 -4.61 -18.98
CA SER A 208 -0.67 -5.63 -19.21
C SER A 208 0.70 -5.20 -18.72
N TRP A 209 1.39 -6.08 -18.02
CA TRP A 209 2.82 -5.96 -17.75
C TRP A 209 3.56 -5.80 -19.08
N PRO A 210 4.49 -4.82 -19.21
CA PRO A 210 5.20 -4.60 -20.46
C PRO A 210 5.89 -5.89 -20.93
N ALA A 211 5.76 -6.18 -22.21
CA ALA A 211 6.58 -7.20 -22.86
C ALA A 211 8.03 -6.70 -22.85
N ASP A 212 8.97 -7.57 -22.50
CA ASP A 212 10.41 -7.31 -22.52
C ASP A 212 10.87 -6.81 -23.88
#